data_0966e554eeff88129687d2ced5d4470c
#
_entry.id   0966e554eeff88129687d2ced5d4470c
#
_cell.length_a   1.000
_cell.length_b   1.000
_cell.length_c   1.000
_cell.angle_alpha   90.00
_cell.angle_beta   90.00
_cell.angle_gamma   90.00
#
_symmetry.space_group_name_H-M   'P 1'
#
loop_
_entity.id
_entity.type
_entity.pdbx_description
1 polymer ?
#
loop_
_entity_poly.entity_id
_entity_poly.type
_entity_poly.pdbx_seq_one_letter_code
_entity_poly.pdbx_strand_id
1 'polypeptide(L)'
;MKILLVNGPNLDMLGVREPAVYGSNTLADLEKLVADYGASNGVSVECYQSNHEGCLIDKIHEAHTACDGIVYNPGAHTHYSYALRDAVGGIDTPCVEV
;
A
#
# COMPACT_ATOMS: atom_id res chain seq x y z
N MET A 1 -1.13 -4.52 -17.22
CA MET A 1 -0.31 -4.56 -15.99
C MET A 1 -1.17 -4.22 -14.80
N LYS A 2 -1.04 -4.97 -13.74
CA LYS A 2 -1.77 -4.74 -12.49
C LYS A 2 -0.80 -4.48 -11.35
N ILE A 3 -1.00 -3.36 -10.65
CA ILE A 3 -0.19 -2.95 -9.50
C ILE A 3 -1.07 -2.94 -8.25
N LEU A 4 -0.55 -3.49 -7.16
CA LEU A 4 -1.17 -3.39 -5.84
C LEU A 4 -0.55 -2.23 -5.07
N LEU A 5 -1.39 -1.29 -4.65
CA LEU A 5 -1.00 -0.23 -3.70
C LEU A 5 -1.42 -0.67 -2.30
N VAL A 6 -0.45 -0.88 -1.43
CA VAL A 6 -0.68 -1.30 -0.04
C VAL A 6 -0.30 -0.17 0.91
N ASN A 7 -1.24 0.21 1.75
CA ASN A 7 -1.05 1.20 2.80
C ASN A 7 -1.19 0.54 4.18
N GLY A 8 -0.20 0.72 5.02
CA GLY A 8 -0.12 0.12 6.34
C GLY A 8 -0.90 0.85 7.42
N PRO A 9 -0.56 0.58 8.69
CA PRO A 9 -1.33 1.08 9.83
C PRO A 9 -1.47 2.59 9.89
N ASN A 10 -2.62 3.02 10.35
CA ASN A 10 -3.00 4.43 10.59
C ASN A 10 -3.18 5.27 9.33
N LEU A 11 -2.89 4.74 8.15
CA LEU A 11 -3.05 5.49 6.90
C LEU A 11 -4.52 5.67 6.52
N ASP A 12 -5.43 4.87 7.10
CA ASP A 12 -6.87 5.09 7.02
C ASP A 12 -7.32 6.40 7.66
N MET A 13 -6.48 6.97 8.54
CA MET A 13 -6.77 8.22 9.24
C MET A 13 -6.18 9.45 8.56
N LEU A 14 -5.66 9.31 7.34
CA LEU A 14 -5.19 10.46 6.56
C LEU A 14 -6.32 11.49 6.38
N GLY A 15 -6.00 12.76 6.60
CA GLY A 15 -6.95 13.85 6.47
C GLY A 15 -7.91 14.02 7.66
N VAL A 16 -7.95 13.02 8.55
CA VAL A 16 -8.78 13.04 9.75
C VAL A 16 -7.95 13.40 10.97
N ARG A 17 -6.73 12.90 11.04
CA ARG A 17 -5.80 13.08 12.16
C ARG A 17 -4.94 14.31 11.92
N GLU A 18 -5.06 15.31 12.82
CA GLU A 18 -4.26 16.54 12.82
C GLU A 18 -4.14 17.21 11.45
N PRO A 19 -5.27 17.58 10.81
CA PRO A 19 -5.24 18.12 9.43
C PRO A 19 -4.41 19.39 9.29
N ALA A 20 -4.28 20.19 10.35
CA ALA A 20 -3.46 21.40 10.34
C ALA A 20 -1.97 21.11 10.18
N VAL A 21 -1.52 19.91 10.53
CA VAL A 21 -0.11 19.48 10.45
C VAL A 21 0.13 18.64 9.20
N TYR A 22 -0.75 17.67 8.93
CA TYR A 22 -0.54 16.65 7.89
C TYR A 22 -1.37 16.87 6.62
N GLY A 23 -2.20 17.94 6.58
CA GLY A 23 -3.10 18.20 5.48
C GLY A 23 -4.44 17.50 5.63
N SER A 24 -5.37 17.83 4.74
CA SER A 24 -6.75 17.35 4.79
C SER A 24 -7.08 16.28 3.75
N ASN A 25 -6.14 15.91 2.88
CA ASN A 25 -6.37 14.86 1.90
C ASN A 25 -6.51 13.52 2.61
N THR A 26 -7.55 12.76 2.22
CA THR A 26 -7.85 11.45 2.79
C THR A 26 -7.11 10.33 2.07
N LEU A 27 -7.15 9.11 2.63
CA LEU A 27 -6.65 7.93 1.94
C LEU A 27 -7.41 7.71 0.62
N ALA A 28 -8.72 7.94 0.61
CA ALA A 28 -9.52 7.81 -0.62
C ALA A 28 -9.04 8.78 -1.71
N ASP A 29 -8.66 10.00 -1.34
CA ASP A 29 -8.09 10.98 -2.28
C ASP A 29 -6.76 10.48 -2.85
N LEU A 30 -5.90 9.93 -2.00
CA LEU A 30 -4.62 9.36 -2.43
C LEU A 30 -4.82 8.17 -3.35
N GLU A 31 -5.70 7.26 -3.00
CA GLU A 31 -6.00 6.08 -3.81
C GLU A 31 -6.54 6.46 -5.18
N LYS A 32 -7.45 7.45 -5.22
CA LYS A 32 -7.98 7.97 -6.48
C LYS A 32 -6.88 8.57 -7.35
N LEU A 33 -6.00 9.36 -6.76
CA LEU A 33 -4.89 9.97 -7.48
C LEU A 33 -4.00 8.91 -8.13
N VAL A 34 -3.64 7.87 -7.38
CA VAL A 34 -2.78 6.80 -7.88
C VAL A 34 -3.50 5.96 -8.95
N ALA A 35 -4.78 5.64 -8.72
CA ALA A 35 -5.57 4.87 -9.68
C ALA A 35 -5.76 5.63 -11.00
N ASP A 36 -6.04 6.93 -10.94
CA ASP A 36 -6.20 7.76 -12.13
C ASP A 36 -4.89 7.90 -12.91
N TYR A 37 -3.78 8.07 -12.21
CA TYR A 37 -2.46 8.10 -12.83
C TYR A 37 -2.14 6.78 -13.51
N GLY A 38 -2.42 5.67 -12.83
CA GLY A 38 -2.25 4.33 -13.41
C GLY A 38 -3.08 4.15 -14.66
N ALA A 39 -4.35 4.51 -14.62
CA ALA A 39 -5.26 4.39 -15.76
C ALA A 39 -4.79 5.17 -16.97
N SER A 40 -4.25 6.38 -16.77
CA SER A 40 -3.73 7.20 -17.86
C SER A 40 -2.45 6.61 -18.49
N ASN A 41 -1.83 5.63 -17.84
CA ASN A 41 -0.64 4.92 -18.32
C ASN A 41 -0.93 3.45 -18.67
N GLY A 42 -2.20 3.08 -18.78
CA GLY A 42 -2.60 1.71 -19.11
C GLY A 42 -2.37 0.70 -17.99
N VAL A 43 -2.30 1.16 -16.75
CA VAL A 43 -2.05 0.33 -15.57
C VAL A 43 -3.31 0.26 -14.69
N SER A 44 -3.70 -0.95 -14.33
CA SER A 44 -4.77 -1.18 -13.36
C SER A 44 -4.19 -1.16 -11.95
N VAL A 45 -4.78 -0.38 -11.06
CA VAL A 45 -4.32 -0.26 -9.66
C VAL A 45 -5.40 -0.82 -8.73
N GLU A 46 -5.01 -1.79 -7.91
CA GLU A 46 -5.83 -2.26 -6.79
C GLU A 46 -5.27 -1.61 -5.52
N CYS A 47 -6.15 -1.09 -4.67
CA CYS A 47 -5.77 -0.44 -3.42
C CYS A 47 -6.18 -1.30 -2.24
N TYR A 48 -5.30 -1.40 -1.24
CA TYR A 48 -5.57 -2.13 -0.01
C TYR A 48 -4.95 -1.38 1.17
N GLN A 49 -5.67 -1.31 2.27
CA GLN A 49 -5.17 -0.72 3.51
C GLN A 49 -5.56 -1.61 4.68
N SER A 50 -4.67 -1.78 5.64
CA SER A 50 -5.00 -2.49 6.87
C SER A 50 -4.15 -1.98 8.03
N ASN A 51 -4.73 -2.04 9.23
CA ASN A 51 -4.04 -1.80 10.49
C ASN A 51 -3.52 -3.11 11.09
N HIS A 52 -3.75 -4.23 10.42
CA HIS A 52 -3.39 -5.56 10.91
C HIS A 52 -2.23 -6.13 10.10
N GLU A 53 -1.13 -6.40 10.78
CA GLU A 53 0.08 -6.94 10.15
C GLU A 53 -0.21 -8.23 9.37
N GLY A 54 -0.98 -9.16 9.98
CA GLY A 54 -1.33 -10.43 9.33
C GLY A 54 -2.11 -10.24 8.04
N CYS A 55 -3.04 -9.29 8.01
CA CYS A 55 -3.81 -8.99 6.81
C CYS A 55 -2.92 -8.42 5.70
N LEU A 56 -1.94 -7.59 6.06
CA LEU A 56 -0.97 -7.05 5.11
C LEU A 56 -0.09 -8.14 4.52
N ILE A 57 0.37 -9.06 5.35
CA ILE A 57 1.17 -10.22 4.92
C ILE A 57 0.38 -11.07 3.93
N ASP A 58 -0.86 -11.41 4.27
CA ASP A 58 -1.71 -12.23 3.41
C ASP A 58 -1.96 -11.55 2.07
N LYS A 59 -2.15 -10.24 2.08
CA LYS A 59 -2.37 -9.48 0.84
C LYS A 59 -1.13 -9.45 -0.04
N ILE A 60 0.05 -9.33 0.55
CA ILE A 60 1.33 -9.39 -0.17
C ILE A 60 1.51 -10.78 -0.81
N HIS A 61 1.21 -11.84 -0.08
CA HIS A 61 1.26 -13.20 -0.62
C HIS A 61 0.28 -13.40 -1.78
N GLU A 62 -0.93 -12.86 -1.67
CA GLU A 62 -1.92 -12.91 -2.75
C GLU A 62 -1.40 -12.20 -4.00
N ALA A 63 -0.78 -11.04 -3.83
CA ALA A 63 -0.24 -10.26 -4.93
C ALA A 63 0.89 -10.96 -5.68
N HIS A 64 1.56 -11.91 -5.06
CA HIS A 64 2.62 -12.70 -5.70
C HIS A 64 2.15 -13.35 -7.01
N THR A 65 0.90 -13.82 -7.05
CA THR A 65 0.32 -14.45 -8.25
C THR A 65 -0.67 -13.55 -8.99
N ALA A 66 -1.22 -12.53 -8.35
CA ALA A 66 -2.31 -11.72 -8.89
C ALA A 66 -1.85 -10.38 -9.48
N CYS A 67 -0.67 -9.89 -9.12
CA CYS A 67 -0.18 -8.56 -9.51
C CYS A 67 1.21 -8.64 -10.13
N ASP A 68 1.50 -7.64 -10.96
CA ASP A 68 2.81 -7.52 -11.62
C ASP A 68 3.80 -6.73 -10.76
N GLY A 69 3.32 -5.96 -9.81
CA GLY A 69 4.16 -5.20 -8.90
C GLY A 69 3.38 -4.69 -7.70
N ILE A 70 4.11 -4.27 -6.68
CA ILE A 70 3.56 -3.75 -5.44
C ILE A 70 4.20 -2.41 -5.13
N VAL A 71 3.38 -1.42 -4.78
CA VAL A 71 3.83 -0.17 -4.16
C VAL A 71 3.37 -0.23 -2.71
N TYR A 72 4.32 -0.16 -1.79
CA TYR A 72 4.06 -0.42 -0.37
C TYR A 72 4.45 0.79 0.48
N ASN A 73 3.48 1.31 1.23
CA ASN A 73 3.73 2.29 2.28
C ASN A 73 3.48 1.63 3.64
N PRO A 74 4.53 1.17 4.32
CA PRO A 74 4.38 0.40 5.57
C PRO A 74 3.96 1.24 6.78
N GLY A 75 4.02 2.57 6.69
CA GLY A 75 3.74 3.42 7.84
C GLY A 75 4.69 3.11 9.00
N ALA A 76 4.17 2.95 10.19
CA ALA A 76 4.97 2.65 11.38
C ALA A 76 5.70 1.30 11.31
N HIS A 77 5.22 0.34 10.50
CA HIS A 77 5.87 -0.95 10.33
C HIS A 77 7.26 -0.86 9.69
N THR A 78 7.59 0.25 9.04
CA THR A 78 8.92 0.49 8.49
C THR A 78 10.03 0.22 9.51
N HIS A 79 9.77 0.54 10.77
CA HIS A 79 10.78 0.54 11.81
C HIS A 79 10.90 -0.78 12.58
N TYR A 80 9.88 -1.65 12.53
CA TYR A 80 9.86 -2.81 13.42
C TYR A 80 9.21 -4.09 12.88
N SER A 81 8.55 -4.05 11.73
CA SER A 81 7.90 -5.27 11.24
C SER A 81 8.85 -6.15 10.45
N TYR A 82 9.46 -7.09 11.14
CA TYR A 82 10.28 -8.13 10.51
C TYR A 82 9.44 -9.10 9.68
N ALA A 83 8.20 -9.37 10.12
CA ALA A 83 7.30 -10.28 9.42
C ALA A 83 6.91 -9.74 8.04
N LEU A 84 6.60 -8.45 7.94
CA LEU A 84 6.30 -7.82 6.65
C LEU A 84 7.51 -7.77 5.74
N ARG A 85 8.67 -7.48 6.29
CA ARG A 85 9.93 -7.46 5.56
C ARG A 85 10.24 -8.83 4.97
N ASP A 86 10.01 -9.90 5.74
CA ASP A 86 10.20 -11.26 5.30
C ASP A 86 9.18 -11.64 4.20
N ALA A 87 7.93 -11.22 4.35
CA ALA A 87 6.89 -11.47 3.36
C ALA A 87 7.25 -10.85 1.99
N VAL A 88 7.72 -9.61 1.99
CA VAL A 88 8.14 -8.91 0.76
C VAL A 88 9.36 -9.60 0.14
N GLY A 89 10.33 -9.99 0.97
CA GLY A 89 11.54 -10.67 0.51
C GLY A 89 11.30 -12.09 0.01
N GLY A 90 10.18 -12.71 0.39
CA GLY A 90 9.85 -14.09 0.04
C GLY A 90 9.09 -14.25 -1.27
N ILE A 91 8.74 -13.16 -1.97
CA ILE A 91 8.01 -13.20 -3.24
C ILE A 91 8.89 -12.71 -4.39
N ASP A 92 8.55 -13.15 -5.61
CA ASP A 92 9.28 -12.73 -6.82
C ASP A 92 8.72 -11.43 -7.41
N THR A 93 7.51 -11.03 -7.04
CA THR A 93 6.89 -9.80 -7.53
C THR A 93 7.67 -8.58 -7.04
N PRO A 94 8.07 -7.66 -7.93
CA PRO A 94 8.78 -6.44 -7.52
C PRO A 94 7.95 -5.62 -6.54
N CYS A 95 8.61 -5.12 -5.50
CA CYS A 95 7.97 -4.29 -4.49
C CYS A 95 8.80 -3.01 -4.28
N VAL A 96 8.16 -1.86 -4.42
CA VAL A 96 8.75 -0.55 -4.14
C VAL A 96 8.17 -0.03 -2.83
N GLU A 97 9.04 0.26 -1.88
CA GLU A 97 8.66 0.86 -0.60
C GLU A 97 8.72 2.39 -0.70
N VAL A 98 7.69 3.01 -0.15
CA VAL A 98 7.58 4.47 -0.19
C VAL A 98 7.80 5.09 1.19
#